data_fbd6feebf90e4c38d2e52e0c4d873c3c
#
_entry.id   fbd6feebf90e4c38d2e52e0c4d873c3c
#
_cell.length_a   1.000
_cell.length_b   1.000
_cell.length_c   1.000
_cell.angle_alpha   90.00
_cell.angle_beta   90.00
_cell.angle_gamma   90.00
#
_symmetry.space_group_name_H-M   'P 1'
#
loop_
_entity.id
_entity.type
_entity.pdbx_description
1 polymer ?
#
loop_
_entity_poly.entity_id
_entity_poly.type
_entity_poly.pdbx_seq_one_letter_code
_entity_poly.pdbx_strand_id
1 'polypeptide(L)'
;MFSVYGFSQREHAEGMVYIVFFLIGLYLFMRHCWNMYLRLRKKKNSIYLGSLLKKNYFYHHFKTAYRYLFLFTILHICVLFVFSREVTTSLIEEEPETMFPYDYVCMAIEDDMPIFEEIKNENQAEVLSYPMVRVSNADNSTEINGAMECIQPQGQHIGISESTYRKLCENIGEKPKQLNLAEDGSEIYVIYQEDKSVRAHPIDYYMGTKTPYLHIGQPLIAYDYVKREKLFQPRKVIGMERTSLIGNLRQGEHENIVVFSDEYFAEVEDMWKTTIYWNGEQISEEEAIEDVTIHHWPDQLVLINVADDQKQDVEKKLQIFDDNHVFDNSFDSEVQSWYSKTTLIDQIKSERFMNIAVSMFIMIIMAIVSLILLYMKVESEMDEKKRQQEFLECMGMRKRERLQIIKSELGFYFWVPMTISIISIIVFTAITWKLRLFSQTDCIAYSKVLTIIFLIYTAVESLGMKCLEYYIIRKVEGSHGNNH
;
A
#
# COMPACT_ATOMS: atom_id res chain seq x y z
N MET A 1 -10.73 -14.51 -6.38
CA MET A 1 -9.86 -14.73 -5.21
C MET A 1 -8.40 -14.97 -5.58
N PHE A 2 -8.09 -15.99 -6.40
CA PHE A 2 -6.69 -16.25 -6.83
C PHE A 2 -6.01 -15.01 -7.43
N SER A 3 -6.66 -14.32 -8.35
CA SER A 3 -6.09 -13.13 -9.00
C SER A 3 -5.87 -11.96 -8.03
N VAL A 4 -6.77 -11.77 -7.07
CA VAL A 4 -6.63 -10.70 -6.06
C VAL A 4 -5.50 -11.03 -5.10
N TYR A 5 -5.40 -12.29 -4.67
CA TYR A 5 -4.30 -12.76 -3.83
C TYR A 5 -2.95 -12.63 -4.55
N GLY A 6 -2.86 -13.06 -5.82
CA GLY A 6 -1.63 -12.93 -6.61
C GLY A 6 -1.21 -11.48 -6.85
N PHE A 7 -2.16 -10.58 -7.09
CA PHE A 7 -1.88 -9.14 -7.26
C PHE A 7 -1.34 -8.48 -5.99
N SER A 8 -1.85 -8.87 -4.83
CA SER A 8 -1.42 -8.33 -3.54
C SER A 8 -0.10 -8.89 -3.02
N GLN A 9 0.40 -9.98 -3.62
CA GLN A 9 1.65 -10.65 -3.24
C GLN A 9 2.85 -10.28 -4.12
N ARG A 10 2.61 -9.67 -5.27
CA ARG A 10 3.67 -9.43 -6.26
C ARG A 10 3.64 -7.99 -6.72
N GLU A 11 4.80 -7.40 -6.77
CA GLU A 11 5.00 -6.06 -7.26
C GLU A 11 5.24 -6.01 -8.78
N HIS A 12 5.06 -4.83 -9.37
CA HIS A 12 5.42 -4.49 -10.74
C HIS A 12 4.72 -5.32 -11.85
N ALA A 13 5.47 -5.71 -12.87
CA ALA A 13 4.95 -6.32 -14.10
C ALA A 13 4.20 -7.64 -13.88
N GLU A 14 4.60 -8.43 -12.90
CA GLU A 14 3.92 -9.68 -12.58
C GLU A 14 2.52 -9.48 -12.00
N GLY A 15 2.32 -8.41 -11.21
CA GLY A 15 1.00 -8.01 -10.71
C GLY A 15 0.01 -7.72 -11.83
N MET A 16 0.46 -7.12 -12.93
CA MET A 16 -0.37 -6.81 -14.11
C MET A 16 -1.03 -8.05 -14.72
N VAL A 17 -0.36 -9.20 -14.73
CA VAL A 17 -0.91 -10.46 -15.23
C VAL A 17 -2.15 -10.88 -14.44
N TYR A 18 -2.13 -10.68 -13.13
CA TYR A 18 -3.28 -11.02 -12.26
C TYR A 18 -4.47 -10.09 -12.47
N ILE A 19 -4.24 -8.82 -12.84
CA ILE A 19 -5.31 -7.91 -13.25
C ILE A 19 -6.03 -8.45 -14.50
N VAL A 20 -5.29 -8.92 -15.50
CA VAL A 20 -5.87 -9.51 -16.71
C VAL A 20 -6.72 -10.74 -16.37
N PHE A 21 -6.24 -11.65 -15.51
CA PHE A 21 -7.03 -12.79 -15.04
C PHE A 21 -8.27 -12.37 -14.27
N PHE A 22 -8.18 -11.32 -13.46
CA PHE A 22 -9.33 -10.77 -12.75
C PHE A 22 -10.39 -10.24 -13.74
N LEU A 23 -9.99 -9.46 -14.74
CA LEU A 23 -10.90 -8.91 -15.76
C LEU A 23 -11.58 -10.00 -16.58
N ILE A 24 -10.81 -11.02 -17.00
CA ILE A 24 -11.35 -12.18 -17.72
C ILE A 24 -12.36 -12.93 -16.81
N GLY A 25 -12.00 -13.18 -15.58
CA GLY A 25 -12.87 -13.84 -14.59
C GLY A 25 -14.16 -13.07 -14.35
N LEU A 26 -14.06 -11.75 -14.19
CA LEU A 26 -15.23 -10.85 -14.01
C LEU A 26 -16.14 -10.88 -15.24
N TYR A 27 -15.57 -10.80 -16.45
CA TYR A 27 -16.32 -10.90 -17.70
C TYR A 27 -17.09 -12.23 -17.81
N LEU A 28 -16.39 -13.34 -17.58
CA LEU A 28 -17.00 -14.67 -17.62
C LEU A 28 -18.08 -14.85 -16.53
N PHE A 29 -17.80 -14.34 -15.33
CA PHE A 29 -18.77 -14.36 -14.22
C PHE A 29 -20.04 -13.61 -14.60
N MET A 30 -19.94 -12.38 -15.06
CA MET A 30 -21.13 -11.58 -15.44
C MET A 30 -21.92 -12.24 -16.56
N ARG A 31 -21.24 -12.79 -17.56
CA ARG A 31 -21.87 -13.51 -18.67
C ARG A 31 -22.61 -14.77 -18.22
N HIS A 32 -21.99 -15.57 -17.34
CA HIS A 32 -22.55 -16.85 -16.91
C HIS A 32 -23.63 -16.70 -15.82
N CYS A 33 -23.40 -15.85 -14.84
CA CYS A 33 -24.40 -15.56 -13.80
C CYS A 33 -25.69 -15.00 -14.39
N TRP A 34 -25.56 -14.12 -15.37
CA TRP A 34 -26.74 -13.60 -16.07
C TRP A 34 -27.50 -14.68 -16.85
N ASN A 35 -26.79 -15.51 -17.61
CA ASN A 35 -27.40 -16.64 -18.32
C ASN A 35 -28.10 -17.60 -17.36
N MET A 36 -27.47 -17.91 -16.22
CA MET A 36 -28.05 -18.77 -15.19
C MET A 36 -29.30 -18.12 -14.58
N TYR A 37 -29.25 -16.85 -14.24
CA TYR A 37 -30.39 -16.09 -13.73
C TYR A 37 -31.58 -16.11 -14.69
N LEU A 38 -31.36 -15.87 -15.98
CA LEU A 38 -32.41 -15.93 -17.00
C LEU A 38 -33.00 -17.32 -17.13
N ARG A 39 -32.20 -18.38 -17.13
CA ARG A 39 -32.65 -19.79 -17.18
C ARG A 39 -33.47 -20.14 -15.96
N LEU A 40 -33.07 -19.76 -14.76
CA LEU A 40 -33.81 -20.02 -13.52
C LEU A 40 -35.17 -19.31 -13.50
N ARG A 41 -35.20 -18.06 -14.00
CA ARG A 41 -36.48 -17.31 -14.10
C ARG A 41 -37.44 -17.90 -15.12
N LYS A 42 -36.95 -18.36 -16.28
CA LYS A 42 -37.80 -19.03 -17.29
C LYS A 42 -38.47 -20.26 -16.74
N LYS A 43 -37.90 -20.96 -15.76
CA LYS A 43 -38.53 -22.11 -15.10
C LYS A 43 -39.75 -21.75 -14.25
N LYS A 44 -39.89 -20.47 -13.81
CA LYS A 44 -41.01 -19.97 -13.01
C LYS A 44 -41.90 -19.07 -13.88
N ASN A 45 -42.82 -19.66 -14.64
CA ASN A 45 -43.64 -18.96 -15.63
C ASN A 45 -44.37 -17.71 -15.12
N SER A 46 -44.95 -17.72 -13.92
CA SER A 46 -45.66 -16.56 -13.36
C SER A 46 -44.72 -15.37 -13.10
N ILE A 47 -43.51 -15.63 -12.58
CA ILE A 47 -42.47 -14.58 -12.34
C ILE A 47 -41.88 -14.11 -13.66
N TYR A 48 -41.71 -15.00 -14.62
CA TYR A 48 -41.22 -14.68 -15.95
C TYR A 48 -42.17 -13.75 -16.68
N LEU A 49 -43.45 -14.13 -16.80
CA LEU A 49 -44.48 -13.34 -17.48
C LEU A 49 -44.70 -11.97 -16.81
N GLY A 50 -44.80 -11.91 -15.48
CA GLY A 50 -45.00 -10.65 -14.75
C GLY A 50 -43.81 -9.68 -14.87
N SER A 51 -42.62 -10.18 -15.20
CA SER A 51 -41.42 -9.34 -15.39
C SER A 51 -40.99 -9.15 -16.84
N LEU A 52 -41.71 -9.77 -17.78
CA LEU A 52 -41.35 -9.78 -19.21
C LEU A 52 -41.23 -8.36 -19.77
N LEU A 53 -42.24 -7.53 -19.56
CA LEU A 53 -42.27 -6.16 -20.07
C LEU A 53 -41.17 -5.29 -19.46
N LYS A 54 -40.89 -5.46 -18.17
CA LYS A 54 -39.85 -4.69 -17.47
C LYS A 54 -38.42 -5.10 -17.86
N LYS A 55 -38.24 -6.33 -18.33
CA LYS A 55 -36.92 -6.90 -18.64
C LYS A 55 -36.78 -7.38 -20.07
N ASN A 56 -37.71 -7.01 -20.94
CA ASN A 56 -37.76 -7.41 -22.34
C ASN A 56 -36.42 -7.05 -23.05
N TYR A 57 -35.93 -5.86 -22.83
CA TYR A 57 -34.66 -5.40 -23.41
C TYR A 57 -33.53 -6.37 -23.07
N PHE A 58 -33.36 -6.79 -21.82
CA PHE A 58 -32.30 -7.72 -21.39
C PHE A 58 -32.44 -9.12 -21.94
N TYR A 59 -33.65 -9.54 -22.30
CA TYR A 59 -33.88 -10.85 -22.94
C TYR A 59 -33.46 -10.84 -24.40
N HIS A 60 -33.72 -9.76 -25.11
CA HIS A 60 -33.49 -9.66 -26.55
C HIS A 60 -32.08 -9.08 -26.89
N HIS A 61 -31.60 -8.12 -26.14
CA HIS A 61 -30.32 -7.44 -26.36
C HIS A 61 -29.21 -7.89 -25.38
N PHE A 62 -29.26 -9.13 -24.95
CA PHE A 62 -28.35 -9.67 -23.94
C PHE A 62 -26.86 -9.39 -24.23
N LYS A 63 -26.41 -9.60 -25.47
CA LYS A 63 -25.00 -9.41 -25.85
C LYS A 63 -24.54 -7.96 -25.68
N THR A 64 -25.38 -7.00 -25.94
CA THR A 64 -25.09 -5.58 -25.78
C THR A 64 -25.18 -5.16 -24.31
N ALA A 65 -26.20 -5.61 -23.63
CA ALA A 65 -26.46 -5.28 -22.23
C ALA A 65 -25.30 -5.68 -21.31
N TYR A 66 -24.79 -6.93 -21.39
CA TYR A 66 -23.71 -7.36 -20.49
C TYR A 66 -22.37 -6.68 -20.79
N ARG A 67 -22.13 -6.23 -22.02
CA ARG A 67 -20.91 -5.45 -22.37
C ARG A 67 -20.92 -4.10 -21.67
N TYR A 68 -22.05 -3.40 -21.67
CA TYR A 68 -22.18 -2.14 -20.95
C TYR A 68 -22.10 -2.34 -19.42
N LEU A 69 -22.77 -3.37 -18.89
CA LEU A 69 -22.66 -3.70 -17.47
C LEU A 69 -21.21 -4.00 -17.06
N PHE A 70 -20.47 -4.73 -17.89
CA PHE A 70 -19.05 -5.02 -17.64
C PHE A 70 -18.21 -3.74 -17.66
N LEU A 71 -18.42 -2.85 -18.66
CA LEU A 71 -17.72 -1.59 -18.75
C LEU A 71 -17.96 -0.70 -17.53
N PHE A 72 -19.23 -0.54 -17.13
CA PHE A 72 -19.58 0.22 -15.92
C PHE A 72 -18.98 -0.40 -14.66
N THR A 73 -18.98 -1.72 -14.58
CA THR A 73 -18.37 -2.42 -13.43
C THR A 73 -16.88 -2.13 -13.33
N ILE A 74 -16.15 -2.17 -14.44
CA ILE A 74 -14.72 -1.82 -14.46
C ILE A 74 -14.51 -0.37 -14.00
N LEU A 75 -15.28 0.57 -14.55
CA LEU A 75 -15.17 1.98 -14.17
C LEU A 75 -15.36 2.18 -12.66
N HIS A 76 -16.42 1.60 -12.10
CA HIS A 76 -16.66 1.69 -10.66
C HIS A 76 -15.60 0.97 -9.83
N ILE A 77 -15.07 -0.18 -10.30
CA ILE A 77 -13.97 -0.86 -9.62
C ILE A 77 -12.72 0.02 -9.63
N CYS A 78 -12.35 0.63 -10.74
CA CYS A 78 -11.17 1.51 -10.82
C CYS A 78 -11.28 2.68 -9.83
N VAL A 79 -12.43 3.36 -9.83
CA VAL A 79 -12.66 4.47 -8.89
C VAL A 79 -12.59 4.01 -7.44
N LEU A 80 -13.37 2.99 -7.09
CA LEU A 80 -13.44 2.50 -5.71
C LEU A 80 -12.10 1.89 -5.25
N PHE A 81 -11.31 1.31 -6.17
CA PHE A 81 -9.98 0.78 -5.87
C PHE A 81 -9.03 1.92 -5.47
N VAL A 82 -8.93 2.98 -6.29
CA VAL A 82 -8.10 4.14 -5.97
C VAL A 82 -8.53 4.75 -4.63
N PHE A 83 -9.83 4.92 -4.41
CA PHE A 83 -10.34 5.46 -3.14
C PHE A 83 -10.05 4.56 -1.95
N SER A 84 -10.26 3.26 -2.10
CA SER A 84 -10.04 2.32 -0.99
C SER A 84 -8.56 2.21 -0.63
N ARG A 85 -7.66 2.40 -1.59
CA ARG A 85 -6.23 2.33 -1.33
C ARG A 85 -5.67 3.68 -0.89
N GLU A 86 -5.82 4.72 -1.70
CA GLU A 86 -5.11 5.98 -1.48
C GLU A 86 -5.78 6.87 -0.43
N VAL A 87 -7.08 7.15 -0.61
CA VAL A 87 -7.79 8.07 0.29
C VAL A 87 -8.02 7.44 1.65
N THR A 88 -8.42 6.16 1.69
CA THR A 88 -8.65 5.49 2.98
C THR A 88 -7.35 5.39 3.77
N THR A 89 -6.25 5.03 3.13
CA THR A 89 -4.93 4.98 3.74
C THR A 89 -4.55 6.33 4.33
N SER A 90 -4.61 7.39 3.53
CA SER A 90 -4.26 8.75 3.98
C SER A 90 -5.14 9.29 5.12
N LEU A 91 -6.36 8.75 5.29
CA LEU A 91 -7.28 9.16 6.37
C LEU A 91 -7.16 8.32 7.65
N ILE A 92 -6.52 7.15 7.59
CA ILE A 92 -6.30 6.29 8.77
C ILE A 92 -4.86 6.31 9.27
N GLU A 93 -3.94 6.91 8.53
CA GLU A 93 -2.56 7.15 8.98
C GLU A 93 -2.58 7.85 10.35
N GLU A 94 -1.64 7.49 11.19
CA GLU A 94 -1.48 8.12 12.49
C GLU A 94 -1.12 9.61 12.33
N GLU A 95 -1.34 10.38 13.39
CA GLU A 95 -0.86 11.76 13.42
C GLU A 95 0.67 11.74 13.27
N PRO A 96 1.25 12.41 12.26
CA PRO A 96 2.68 12.31 11.98
C PRO A 96 3.55 12.61 13.21
N GLU A 97 3.10 13.51 14.07
CA GLU A 97 3.81 13.89 15.28
C GLU A 97 4.03 12.71 16.26
N THR A 98 3.12 11.74 16.27
CA THR A 98 3.20 10.56 17.17
C THR A 98 4.11 9.46 16.62
N MET A 99 4.44 9.52 15.31
CA MET A 99 5.30 8.53 14.66
C MET A 99 6.79 8.83 14.82
N PHE A 100 7.17 9.98 15.36
CA PHE A 100 8.56 10.40 15.53
C PHE A 100 8.82 10.80 16.97
N PRO A 101 9.36 9.87 17.79
CA PRO A 101 9.65 10.16 19.20
C PRO A 101 10.83 11.10 19.40
N TYR A 102 11.73 11.23 18.43
CA TYR A 102 12.92 12.07 18.50
C TYR A 102 12.92 13.16 17.43
N ASP A 103 13.55 14.31 17.75
CA ASP A 103 13.66 15.41 16.77
C ASP A 103 14.62 15.08 15.64
N TYR A 104 15.73 14.40 15.96
CA TYR A 104 16.68 13.91 14.97
C TYR A 104 17.13 12.49 15.28
N VAL A 105 17.31 11.70 14.23
CA VAL A 105 17.84 10.34 14.28
C VAL A 105 19.05 10.30 13.36
N CYS A 106 20.20 9.91 13.88
CA CYS A 106 21.46 9.91 13.13
C CYS A 106 22.08 8.50 13.15
N MET A 107 22.67 8.14 12.03
CA MET A 107 23.43 6.91 11.83
C MET A 107 24.91 7.31 11.73
N ALA A 108 25.66 7.07 12.78
CA ALA A 108 27.02 7.57 12.94
C ALA A 108 28.05 6.44 13.08
N ILE A 109 29.28 6.76 12.91
CA ILE A 109 30.42 5.91 13.33
C ILE A 109 31.03 6.49 14.62
N GLU A 110 31.83 5.70 15.32
CA GLU A 110 32.44 6.10 16.59
C GLU A 110 33.25 7.41 16.47
N ASP A 111 33.90 7.62 15.33
CA ASP A 111 34.68 8.83 15.05
C ASP A 111 33.83 10.11 14.92
N ASP A 112 32.53 10.00 14.68
CA ASP A 112 31.61 11.13 14.59
C ASP A 112 31.12 11.61 15.98
N MET A 113 31.31 10.81 17.04
CA MET A 113 30.77 11.11 18.36
C MET A 113 31.14 12.48 18.95
N PRO A 114 32.33 13.08 18.67
CA PRO A 114 32.65 14.42 19.15
C PRO A 114 31.64 15.50 18.76
N ILE A 115 31.06 15.44 17.56
CA ILE A 115 30.04 16.40 17.09
C ILE A 115 28.75 16.28 17.94
N PHE A 116 28.35 15.08 18.30
CA PHE A 116 27.15 14.85 19.13
C PHE A 116 27.38 15.29 20.60
N GLU A 117 28.59 15.16 21.12
CA GLU A 117 28.94 15.73 22.42
C GLU A 117 28.94 17.27 22.39
N GLU A 118 29.33 17.89 21.30
CA GLU A 118 29.21 19.34 21.11
C GLU A 118 27.74 19.77 21.09
N ILE A 119 26.90 19.11 20.31
CA ILE A 119 25.46 19.36 20.25
C ILE A 119 24.82 19.24 21.65
N LYS A 120 25.18 18.21 22.40
CA LYS A 120 24.70 17.99 23.77
C LYS A 120 25.04 19.14 24.71
N ASN A 121 26.31 19.61 24.66
CA ASN A 121 26.81 20.59 25.58
C ASN A 121 26.38 22.03 25.22
N GLU A 122 26.46 22.40 23.95
CA GLU A 122 26.18 23.77 23.51
C GLU A 122 24.70 24.05 23.34
N ASN A 123 23.93 23.07 22.80
CA ASN A 123 22.51 23.24 22.55
C ASN A 123 21.61 22.69 23.67
N GLN A 124 22.21 22.21 24.77
CA GLN A 124 21.48 21.59 25.90
C GLN A 124 20.52 20.48 25.42
N ALA A 125 20.92 19.78 24.36
CA ALA A 125 20.14 18.72 23.77
C ALA A 125 20.23 17.43 24.58
N GLU A 126 19.14 16.68 24.61
CA GLU A 126 19.17 15.28 25.06
C GLU A 126 19.71 14.42 23.92
N VAL A 127 20.89 13.86 24.11
CA VAL A 127 21.55 13.00 23.12
C VAL A 127 21.71 11.61 23.71
N LEU A 128 21.10 10.62 23.08
CA LEU A 128 21.17 9.21 23.43
C LEU A 128 21.91 8.48 22.30
N SER A 129 22.91 7.66 22.65
CA SER A 129 23.63 6.83 21.68
C SER A 129 23.50 5.36 22.07
N TYR A 130 23.29 4.52 21.05
CA TYR A 130 23.18 3.07 21.17
C TYR A 130 24.01 2.39 20.10
N PRO A 131 24.72 1.31 20.41
CA PRO A 131 25.39 0.51 19.40
C PRO A 131 24.36 -0.10 18.45
N MET A 132 24.69 -0.10 17.16
CA MET A 132 23.90 -0.68 16.09
C MET A 132 24.80 -1.34 15.05
N VAL A 133 24.22 -2.18 14.23
CA VAL A 133 24.84 -2.70 13.00
C VAL A 133 23.89 -2.47 11.83
N ARG A 134 24.43 -2.25 10.64
CA ARG A 134 23.63 -2.30 9.43
C ARG A 134 23.30 -3.75 9.09
N VAL A 135 22.09 -3.95 8.59
CA VAL A 135 21.54 -5.26 8.28
C VAL A 135 20.98 -5.29 6.87
N SER A 136 21.38 -6.29 6.11
CA SER A 136 20.83 -6.56 4.78
C SER A 136 19.87 -7.75 4.81
N ASN A 137 18.79 -7.64 4.02
CA ASN A 137 17.85 -8.72 3.79
C ASN A 137 18.02 -9.28 2.38
N ALA A 138 18.54 -10.50 2.29
CA ALA A 138 18.80 -11.17 1.02
C ALA A 138 17.52 -11.60 0.26
N ASP A 139 16.37 -11.60 0.91
CA ASP A 139 15.11 -11.97 0.26
C ASP A 139 14.70 -11.00 -0.84
N ASN A 140 15.27 -9.80 -0.83
CA ASN A 140 15.08 -8.77 -1.86
C ASN A 140 16.14 -8.83 -2.99
N SER A 141 16.99 -9.83 -2.99
CA SER A 141 18.08 -9.97 -3.95
C SER A 141 17.80 -11.06 -4.98
N THR A 142 18.41 -10.95 -6.15
CA THR A 142 18.27 -11.92 -7.23
C THR A 142 19.49 -12.84 -7.25
N GLU A 143 19.28 -14.15 -7.29
CA GLU A 143 20.34 -15.13 -7.45
C GLU A 143 20.66 -15.33 -8.92
N ILE A 144 21.91 -15.10 -9.31
CA ILE A 144 22.40 -15.32 -10.68
C ILE A 144 23.59 -16.30 -10.62
N ASN A 145 23.47 -17.44 -11.30
CA ASN A 145 24.51 -18.46 -11.38
C ASN A 145 25.03 -18.97 -10.02
N GLY A 146 24.17 -19.02 -9.00
CA GLY A 146 24.53 -19.45 -7.65
C GLY A 146 25.27 -18.39 -6.83
N ALA A 147 25.34 -17.15 -7.33
CA ALA A 147 25.78 -15.98 -6.60
C ALA A 147 24.62 -14.99 -6.45
N MET A 148 24.60 -14.21 -5.38
CA MET A 148 23.63 -13.15 -5.23
C MET A 148 24.06 -11.91 -5.98
N GLU A 149 23.18 -11.41 -6.83
CA GLU A 149 23.27 -10.05 -7.32
C GLU A 149 22.37 -9.18 -6.42
N CYS A 150 23.00 -8.26 -5.71
CA CYS A 150 22.27 -7.32 -4.89
C CYS A 150 21.74 -6.18 -5.76
N ILE A 151 20.46 -6.26 -6.12
CA ILE A 151 19.77 -5.23 -6.92
C ILE A 151 19.21 -4.13 -6.02
N GLN A 152 18.97 -4.43 -4.75
CA GLN A 152 18.41 -3.52 -3.77
C GLN A 152 19.52 -2.88 -2.92
N PRO A 153 19.27 -1.67 -2.39
CA PRO A 153 20.17 -1.01 -1.44
C PRO A 153 20.52 -1.95 -0.29
N GLN A 154 21.80 -2.05 0.01
CA GLN A 154 22.28 -2.93 1.06
C GLN A 154 22.44 -2.17 2.37
N GLY A 155 22.32 -2.88 3.49
CA GLY A 155 22.32 -2.24 4.80
C GLY A 155 21.07 -1.38 5.06
N GLN A 156 19.95 -1.75 4.44
CA GLN A 156 18.69 -0.98 4.50
C GLN A 156 17.97 -1.04 5.85
N HIS A 157 18.44 -1.86 6.78
CA HIS A 157 17.81 -2.05 8.10
C HIS A 157 18.82 -1.89 9.24
N ILE A 158 18.31 -1.71 10.45
CA ILE A 158 19.10 -1.49 11.67
C ILE A 158 19.04 -2.74 12.52
N GLY A 159 20.20 -3.30 12.86
CA GLY A 159 20.34 -4.38 13.83
C GLY A 159 20.68 -3.82 15.21
N ILE A 160 20.02 -4.29 16.25
CA ILE A 160 20.27 -3.93 17.65
C ILE A 160 20.22 -5.15 18.56
N SER A 161 20.76 -5.02 19.77
CA SER A 161 20.67 -6.04 20.81
C SER A 161 19.32 -6.03 21.53
N GLU A 162 18.97 -7.13 22.23
CA GLU A 162 17.79 -7.18 23.12
C GLU A 162 17.84 -6.11 24.20
N SER A 163 19.00 -5.83 24.76
CA SER A 163 19.19 -4.80 25.78
C SER A 163 18.95 -3.40 25.24
N THR A 164 19.37 -3.12 23.99
CA THR A 164 19.07 -1.85 23.30
C THR A 164 17.58 -1.74 23.01
N TYR A 165 16.94 -2.80 22.53
CA TYR A 165 15.48 -2.83 22.32
C TYR A 165 14.71 -2.46 23.58
N ARG A 166 15.09 -3.04 24.73
CA ARG A 166 14.45 -2.72 26.03
C ARG A 166 14.58 -1.24 26.37
N LYS A 167 15.77 -0.67 26.23
CA LYS A 167 16.03 0.76 26.50
C LYS A 167 15.22 1.67 25.56
N LEU A 168 15.14 1.34 24.28
CA LEU A 168 14.36 2.12 23.31
C LEU A 168 12.84 2.08 23.64
N CYS A 169 12.30 0.92 24.04
CA CYS A 169 10.92 0.83 24.51
C CYS A 169 10.68 1.70 25.74
N GLU A 170 11.59 1.64 26.74
CA GLU A 170 11.49 2.44 27.97
C GLU A 170 11.51 3.94 27.67
N ASN A 171 12.36 4.40 26.74
CA ASN A 171 12.45 5.80 26.34
C ASN A 171 11.15 6.36 25.78
N ILE A 172 10.40 5.56 25.03
CA ILE A 172 9.10 5.99 24.46
C ILE A 172 7.91 5.65 25.39
N GLY A 173 8.18 5.09 26.59
CA GLY A 173 7.14 4.72 27.54
C GLY A 173 6.38 3.45 27.21
N GLU A 174 6.87 2.63 26.27
CA GLU A 174 6.30 1.35 25.90
C GLU A 174 6.86 0.23 26.77
N LYS A 175 6.06 -0.83 26.96
CA LYS A 175 6.50 -1.98 27.73
C LYS A 175 7.23 -2.98 26.84
N PRO A 176 8.54 -3.23 27.06
CA PRO A 176 9.29 -4.18 26.26
C PRO A 176 8.76 -5.61 26.42
N LYS A 177 8.77 -6.37 25.36
CA LYS A 177 8.49 -7.80 25.39
C LYS A 177 9.72 -8.57 25.83
N GLN A 178 9.50 -9.70 26.52
CA GLN A 178 10.58 -10.65 26.80
C GLN A 178 10.78 -11.52 25.55
N LEU A 179 11.92 -11.37 24.89
CA LEU A 179 12.19 -12.04 23.63
C LEU A 179 12.88 -13.39 23.85
N ASN A 180 13.93 -13.46 24.67
CA ASN A 180 14.75 -14.65 24.94
C ASN A 180 15.26 -15.29 23.64
N LEU A 181 15.94 -14.53 22.82
CA LEU A 181 16.49 -14.97 21.54
C LEU A 181 17.64 -15.96 21.74
N ALA A 182 17.83 -16.85 20.76
CA ALA A 182 18.93 -17.80 20.77
C ALA A 182 20.28 -17.07 20.64
N GLU A 183 21.25 -17.47 21.50
CA GLU A 183 22.59 -16.87 21.59
C GLU A 183 23.41 -16.98 20.30
N ASP A 184 23.09 -17.94 19.44
CA ASP A 184 23.79 -18.21 18.17
C ASP A 184 23.26 -17.35 16.98
N GLY A 185 22.35 -16.42 17.24
CA GLY A 185 21.75 -15.57 16.24
C GLY A 185 20.82 -16.27 15.24
N SER A 186 20.46 -17.52 15.47
CA SER A 186 19.52 -18.28 14.62
C SER A 186 18.08 -17.79 14.75
N GLU A 187 17.75 -17.04 15.78
CA GLU A 187 16.45 -16.43 16.03
C GLU A 187 16.56 -14.90 16.09
N ILE A 188 15.58 -14.23 15.49
CA ILE A 188 15.48 -12.77 15.44
C ILE A 188 14.06 -12.32 15.79
N TYR A 189 13.95 -11.07 16.24
CA TYR A 189 12.69 -10.37 16.42
C TYR A 189 12.68 -9.14 15.51
N VAL A 190 11.56 -8.85 14.83
CA VAL A 190 11.49 -7.77 13.84
C VAL A 190 10.52 -6.71 14.30
N ILE A 191 10.95 -5.44 14.20
CA ILE A 191 10.13 -4.29 14.53
C ILE A 191 9.96 -3.44 13.28
N TYR A 192 8.70 -3.35 12.84
CA TYR A 192 8.31 -2.47 11.76
C TYR A 192 8.05 -1.09 12.30
N GLN A 193 8.75 -0.12 11.79
CA GLN A 193 8.58 1.29 12.13
C GLN A 193 7.61 1.98 11.17
N GLU A 194 6.67 1.25 10.65
CA GLU A 194 5.68 1.71 9.70
C GLU A 194 4.40 2.17 10.41
N ASP A 195 3.68 3.06 9.76
CA ASP A 195 2.34 3.44 10.14
C ASP A 195 1.31 2.32 9.84
N LYS A 196 0.03 2.61 10.06
CA LYS A 196 -1.08 1.69 9.74
C LYS A 196 -1.47 1.72 8.26
N SER A 197 -0.69 2.38 7.42
CA SER A 197 -1.01 2.53 6.01
C SER A 197 -0.76 1.22 5.25
N VAL A 198 -1.50 1.02 4.17
CA VAL A 198 -1.28 -0.10 3.26
C VAL A 198 -0.11 0.12 2.30
N ARG A 199 0.58 1.25 2.40
CA ARG A 199 1.77 1.57 1.60
C ARG A 199 3.04 0.99 2.20
N ALA A 200 3.08 0.92 3.52
CA ALA A 200 4.23 0.38 4.21
C ALA A 200 4.52 -1.07 3.77
N HIS A 201 5.79 -1.35 3.54
CA HIS A 201 6.29 -2.65 3.11
C HIS A 201 7.08 -3.30 4.25
N PRO A 202 6.46 -4.23 5.00
CA PRO A 202 7.17 -4.95 6.05
C PRO A 202 8.38 -5.70 5.47
N ILE A 203 9.43 -5.86 6.27
CA ILE A 203 10.63 -6.61 5.89
C ILE A 203 10.31 -8.06 5.46
N ASP A 204 9.19 -8.61 5.94
CA ASP A 204 8.67 -9.93 5.59
C ASP A 204 7.63 -9.92 4.45
N TYR A 205 7.45 -8.79 3.77
CA TYR A 205 6.44 -8.64 2.72
C TYR A 205 6.52 -9.74 1.66
N TYR A 206 7.74 -10.10 1.28
CA TYR A 206 8.01 -11.17 0.32
C TYR A 206 7.87 -12.57 0.91
N MET A 207 7.91 -12.70 2.23
CA MET A 207 7.77 -13.98 2.92
C MET A 207 6.31 -14.43 3.09
N GLY A 208 5.35 -13.67 2.70
CA GLY A 208 3.89 -13.90 2.86
C GLY A 208 3.39 -15.31 2.67
N THR A 209 4.25 -16.27 2.75
CA THR A 209 3.93 -17.55 2.28
C THR A 209 4.21 -18.67 3.23
N LYS A 210 5.09 -18.78 4.05
CA LYS A 210 5.14 -20.07 4.74
C LYS A 210 6.40 -20.33 5.56
N THR A 211 7.46 -19.57 5.37
CA THR A 211 8.67 -19.78 6.14
C THR A 211 8.84 -18.66 7.15
N PRO A 212 8.88 -18.95 8.43
CA PRO A 212 9.16 -17.93 9.44
C PRO A 212 10.66 -17.58 9.48
N TYR A 213 11.31 -17.59 8.32
CA TYR A 213 12.74 -17.32 8.21
C TYR A 213 13.00 -16.15 7.29
N LEU A 214 13.91 -15.26 7.70
CA LEU A 214 14.51 -14.22 6.90
C LEU A 214 15.99 -14.51 6.69
N HIS A 215 16.50 -14.19 5.51
CA HIS A 215 17.92 -14.32 5.21
C HIS A 215 18.61 -12.99 5.55
N ILE A 216 18.95 -12.82 6.80
CA ILE A 216 19.54 -11.62 7.35
C ILE A 216 21.04 -11.79 7.54
N GLY A 217 21.81 -10.80 7.09
CA GLY A 217 23.25 -10.80 7.19
C GLY A 217 23.86 -9.40 7.20
N GLN A 218 25.16 -9.35 7.12
CA GLN A 218 25.92 -8.12 7.07
C GLN A 218 25.60 -7.27 5.82
N PRO A 219 25.87 -5.96 5.82
CA PRO A 219 25.72 -5.13 4.64
C PRO A 219 26.61 -5.60 3.49
N LEU A 220 26.09 -5.48 2.28
CA LEU A 220 26.79 -5.72 1.04
C LEU A 220 26.84 -4.45 0.21
N ILE A 221 27.80 -4.37 -0.68
CA ILE A 221 27.87 -3.32 -1.68
C ILE A 221 26.99 -3.73 -2.87
N ALA A 222 26.20 -2.81 -3.41
CA ALA A 222 25.42 -3.05 -4.62
C ALA A 222 26.37 -3.50 -5.74
N TYR A 223 25.94 -4.53 -6.52
CA TYR A 223 26.69 -5.18 -7.61
C TYR A 223 27.73 -6.24 -7.21
N ASP A 224 27.91 -6.52 -5.92
CA ASP A 224 28.74 -7.65 -5.54
C ASP A 224 28.03 -8.97 -5.76
N TYR A 225 28.74 -9.92 -6.39
CA TYR A 225 28.27 -11.30 -6.57
C TYR A 225 28.81 -12.14 -5.43
N VAL A 226 27.97 -12.42 -4.44
CA VAL A 226 28.38 -13.22 -3.27
C VAL A 226 27.55 -14.47 -3.16
N LYS A 227 28.16 -15.58 -2.74
CA LYS A 227 27.43 -16.80 -2.47
C LYS A 227 26.50 -16.63 -1.27
N ARG A 228 25.20 -16.65 -1.52
CA ARG A 228 24.11 -16.44 -0.55
C ARG A 228 24.34 -17.19 0.77
N GLU A 229 24.74 -18.44 0.69
CA GLU A 229 24.89 -19.34 1.83
C GLU A 229 26.00 -18.94 2.81
N LYS A 230 26.94 -18.10 2.39
CA LYS A 230 28.07 -17.65 3.23
C LYS A 230 27.70 -16.43 4.09
N LEU A 231 26.87 -15.51 3.57
CA LEU A 231 26.65 -14.21 4.18
C LEU A 231 25.26 -14.08 4.80
N PHE A 232 24.28 -14.73 4.19
CA PHE A 232 22.89 -14.59 4.62
C PHE A 232 22.36 -15.93 5.13
N GLN A 233 22.45 -16.11 6.43
CA GLN A 233 21.89 -17.30 7.07
C GLN A 233 20.38 -17.15 7.25
N PRO A 234 19.60 -18.23 7.08
CA PRO A 234 18.18 -18.22 7.39
C PRO A 234 17.99 -18.09 8.90
N ARG A 235 17.45 -16.97 9.35
CA ARG A 235 17.16 -16.69 10.76
C ARG A 235 15.67 -16.81 11.00
N LYS A 236 15.30 -17.52 12.04
CA LYS A 236 13.90 -17.73 12.40
C LYS A 236 13.34 -16.46 13.05
N VAL A 237 12.28 -15.91 12.48
CA VAL A 237 11.53 -14.79 13.07
C VAL A 237 10.62 -15.36 14.17
N ILE A 238 10.96 -15.13 15.43
CA ILE A 238 10.16 -15.63 16.58
C ILE A 238 8.93 -14.75 16.84
N GLY A 239 8.94 -13.53 16.36
CA GLY A 239 7.84 -12.58 16.48
C GLY A 239 8.14 -11.27 15.80
N MET A 240 7.10 -10.47 15.71
CA MET A 240 7.18 -9.15 15.09
C MET A 240 6.21 -8.19 15.78
N GLU A 241 6.52 -6.91 15.70
CA GLU A 241 5.63 -5.84 16.15
C GLU A 241 5.72 -4.62 15.25
N ARG A 242 4.70 -3.79 15.34
CA ARG A 242 4.62 -2.51 14.64
C ARG A 242 4.68 -1.41 15.68
N THR A 243 5.85 -0.81 15.82
CA THR A 243 6.13 0.22 16.81
C THR A 243 7.19 1.18 16.29
N SER A 244 6.92 2.46 16.35
CA SER A 244 7.86 3.51 15.92
C SER A 244 8.86 3.80 17.03
N LEU A 245 9.86 2.92 17.21
CA LEU A 245 10.85 3.04 18.31
C LEU A 245 11.78 4.25 18.11
N ILE A 246 12.19 4.52 16.88
CA ILE A 246 13.05 5.65 16.54
C ILE A 246 12.40 6.62 15.55
N GLY A 247 11.37 6.20 14.88
CA GLY A 247 10.61 6.99 13.92
C GLY A 247 10.20 6.17 12.71
N ASN A 248 9.12 6.59 12.05
CA ASN A 248 8.67 6.02 10.78
C ASN A 248 9.55 6.58 9.64
N LEU A 249 10.83 6.26 9.70
CA LEU A 249 11.81 6.69 8.72
C LEU A 249 11.52 5.99 7.38
N ARG A 250 11.59 6.71 6.28
CA ARG A 250 11.33 6.17 4.94
C ARG A 250 9.97 5.45 4.81
N GLN A 251 8.98 5.87 5.56
CA GLN A 251 7.62 5.29 5.53
C GLN A 251 7.60 3.75 5.76
N GLY A 252 8.59 3.21 6.47
CA GLY A 252 8.70 1.78 6.77
C GLY A 252 9.29 0.92 5.64
N GLU A 253 9.75 1.50 4.55
CA GLU A 253 10.45 0.76 3.48
C GLU A 253 11.86 0.36 3.92
N HIS A 254 12.55 1.29 4.59
CA HIS A 254 13.89 1.11 5.14
C HIS A 254 13.88 1.39 6.64
N GLU A 255 15.00 1.21 7.28
CA GLU A 255 15.24 1.51 8.70
C GLU A 255 14.33 0.75 9.66
N ASN A 256 13.79 -0.42 9.23
CA ASN A 256 13.18 -1.35 10.17
C ASN A 256 14.22 -1.94 11.11
N ILE A 257 13.81 -2.38 12.28
CA ILE A 257 14.74 -2.86 13.31
C ILE A 257 14.70 -4.38 13.37
N VAL A 258 15.88 -4.98 13.34
CA VAL A 258 16.10 -6.41 13.60
C VAL A 258 16.79 -6.53 14.96
N VAL A 259 16.16 -7.25 15.88
CA VAL A 259 16.70 -7.48 17.23
C VAL A 259 17.38 -8.83 17.27
N PHE A 260 18.62 -8.85 17.74
CA PHE A 260 19.44 -10.03 18.01
C PHE A 260 19.57 -10.25 19.51
N SER A 261 19.98 -11.45 19.92
CA SER A 261 20.43 -11.69 21.29
C SER A 261 21.62 -10.78 21.66
N ASP A 262 21.77 -10.46 22.93
CA ASP A 262 22.90 -9.61 23.38
C ASP A 262 24.25 -10.28 23.03
N GLU A 263 24.34 -11.61 23.13
CA GLU A 263 25.54 -12.39 22.86
C GLU A 263 25.91 -12.35 21.38
N TYR A 264 24.94 -12.65 20.49
CA TYR A 264 25.20 -12.63 19.04
C TYR A 264 25.49 -11.21 18.54
N PHE A 265 24.79 -10.22 19.08
CA PHE A 265 25.04 -8.83 18.71
C PHE A 265 26.48 -8.42 19.03
N ALA A 266 27.01 -8.76 20.22
CA ALA A 266 28.39 -8.49 20.58
C ALA A 266 29.42 -9.18 19.65
N GLU A 267 29.07 -10.35 19.09
CA GLU A 267 29.91 -11.05 18.12
C GLU A 267 29.98 -10.32 16.79
N VAL A 268 28.82 -9.82 16.30
CA VAL A 268 28.74 -9.22 14.94
C VAL A 268 28.99 -7.73 14.93
N GLU A 269 28.94 -7.05 16.07
CA GLU A 269 29.12 -5.60 16.17
C GLU A 269 30.42 -5.15 15.49
N ASP A 270 31.54 -5.79 15.79
CA ASP A 270 32.84 -5.45 15.17
C ASP A 270 32.95 -5.97 13.74
N MET A 271 32.44 -7.16 13.44
CA MET A 271 32.55 -7.77 12.12
C MET A 271 31.78 -7.00 11.03
N TRP A 272 30.65 -6.40 11.39
CA TRP A 272 29.75 -5.75 10.42
C TRP A 272 29.98 -4.25 10.27
N LYS A 273 30.94 -3.69 11.01
CA LYS A 273 31.36 -2.28 10.86
C LYS A 273 32.00 -2.00 9.52
N THR A 274 32.71 -2.98 8.98
CA THR A 274 33.51 -2.82 7.77
C THR A 274 33.21 -3.96 6.79
N THR A 275 33.03 -3.63 5.55
CA THR A 275 32.87 -4.61 4.48
C THR A 275 33.99 -4.43 3.47
N ILE A 276 34.73 -5.51 3.23
CA ILE A 276 35.83 -5.57 2.28
C ILE A 276 35.54 -6.73 1.33
N TYR A 277 35.39 -6.43 0.04
CA TYR A 277 35.15 -7.45 -0.97
C TYR A 277 36.20 -7.36 -2.09
N TRP A 278 36.69 -8.51 -2.49
CA TRP A 278 37.53 -8.66 -3.66
C TRP A 278 37.08 -9.88 -4.46
N ASN A 279 36.79 -9.68 -5.74
CA ASN A 279 36.27 -10.72 -6.63
C ASN A 279 35.04 -11.48 -6.09
N GLY A 280 34.16 -10.82 -5.34
CA GLY A 280 32.96 -11.41 -4.79
C GLY A 280 33.19 -12.31 -3.56
N GLU A 281 34.36 -12.24 -2.94
CA GLU A 281 34.67 -12.90 -1.67
C GLU A 281 35.02 -11.85 -0.62
N GLN A 282 34.47 -12.00 0.58
CA GLN A 282 34.87 -11.20 1.70
C GLN A 282 36.30 -11.57 2.10
N ILE A 283 37.15 -10.56 2.27
CA ILE A 283 38.53 -10.71 2.69
C ILE A 283 38.77 -9.91 3.97
N SER A 284 39.82 -10.26 4.70
CA SER A 284 40.30 -9.49 5.84
C SER A 284 41.07 -8.21 5.38
N GLU A 285 41.17 -7.22 6.25
CA GLU A 285 42.00 -6.02 5.98
C GLU A 285 43.44 -6.38 5.64
N GLU A 286 44.01 -7.43 6.23
CA GLU A 286 45.37 -7.90 6.00
C GLU A 286 45.54 -8.51 4.60
N GLU A 287 44.47 -8.97 3.99
CA GLU A 287 44.45 -9.53 2.63
C GLU A 287 44.12 -8.48 1.57
N ALA A 288 43.74 -7.27 1.99
CA ALA A 288 43.38 -6.19 1.08
C ALA A 288 44.62 -5.71 0.28
N ILE A 289 44.48 -5.72 -1.05
CA ILE A 289 45.49 -5.25 -2.00
C ILE A 289 45.15 -3.79 -2.38
N GLU A 290 46.13 -3.05 -2.92
CA GLU A 290 46.05 -1.61 -3.17
C GLU A 290 44.84 -1.06 -3.94
N ASP A 291 43.93 -1.89 -4.47
CA ASP A 291 42.75 -1.45 -5.23
C ASP A 291 41.41 -1.94 -4.61
N VAL A 292 41.42 -2.33 -3.34
CA VAL A 292 40.18 -2.79 -2.67
C VAL A 292 39.45 -1.62 -2.01
N THR A 293 38.19 -1.49 -2.27
CA THR A 293 37.35 -0.48 -1.62
C THR A 293 36.87 -1.03 -0.26
N ILE A 294 37.20 -0.31 0.79
CA ILE A 294 36.75 -0.59 2.15
C ILE A 294 35.53 0.30 2.42
N HIS A 295 34.43 -0.32 2.78
CA HIS A 295 33.20 0.39 3.16
C HIS A 295 32.99 0.31 4.66
N HIS A 296 32.91 1.49 5.29
CA HIS A 296 32.58 1.62 6.70
C HIS A 296 31.07 1.83 6.85
N TRP A 297 30.44 1.07 7.72
CA TRP A 297 29.03 1.18 8.02
C TRP A 297 28.80 1.86 9.36
N PRO A 298 27.66 2.58 9.53
CA PRO A 298 27.32 3.15 10.84
C PRO A 298 27.24 2.06 11.91
N ASP A 299 27.80 2.35 13.05
CA ASP A 299 27.82 1.48 14.25
C ASP A 299 27.16 2.14 15.48
N GLN A 300 26.76 3.41 15.35
CA GLN A 300 26.10 4.18 16.39
C GLN A 300 24.76 4.73 15.93
N LEU A 301 23.71 4.40 16.65
CA LEU A 301 22.38 5.01 16.52
C LEU A 301 22.29 6.17 17.50
N VAL A 302 22.28 7.41 17.00
CA VAL A 302 22.21 8.61 17.83
C VAL A 302 20.83 9.25 17.71
N LEU A 303 20.18 9.47 18.86
CA LEU A 303 18.83 10.00 19.00
C LEU A 303 18.88 11.33 19.74
N ILE A 304 18.29 12.38 19.16
CA ILE A 304 18.42 13.74 19.68
C ILE A 304 17.05 14.37 19.88
N ASN A 305 16.84 14.93 21.07
CA ASN A 305 15.73 15.83 21.37
C ASN A 305 16.29 17.21 21.76
N VAL A 306 15.71 18.25 21.20
CA VAL A 306 16.20 19.62 21.40
C VAL A 306 15.04 20.63 21.42
N ALA A 307 15.24 21.73 22.16
CA ALA A 307 14.25 22.82 22.18
C ALA A 307 14.12 23.49 20.80
N ASP A 308 12.93 23.97 20.48
CA ASP A 308 12.62 24.50 19.14
C ASP A 308 13.51 25.67 18.72
N ASP A 309 13.95 26.50 19.66
CA ASP A 309 14.85 27.64 19.44
C ASP A 309 16.27 27.25 19.08
N GLN A 310 16.68 26.02 19.38
CA GLN A 310 18.00 25.47 19.10
C GLN A 310 18.07 24.62 17.82
N LYS A 311 16.92 24.23 17.26
CA LYS A 311 16.83 23.32 16.10
C LYS A 311 17.67 23.79 14.91
N GLN A 312 17.63 25.08 14.59
CA GLN A 312 18.35 25.62 13.45
C GLN A 312 19.90 25.52 13.62
N ASP A 313 20.39 25.62 14.85
CA ASP A 313 21.82 25.49 15.13
C ASP A 313 22.25 24.02 15.09
N VAL A 314 21.45 23.14 15.64
CA VAL A 314 21.67 21.71 15.57
C VAL A 314 21.66 21.21 14.11
N GLU A 315 20.73 21.67 13.28
CA GLU A 315 20.69 21.31 11.86
C GLU A 315 21.97 21.72 11.09
N LYS A 316 22.54 22.88 11.41
CA LYS A 316 23.84 23.29 10.82
C LYS A 316 24.95 22.33 11.22
N LYS A 317 24.99 21.90 12.48
CA LYS A 317 26.00 20.95 12.96
C LYS A 317 25.80 19.57 12.33
N LEU A 318 24.52 19.13 12.18
CA LEU A 318 24.20 17.89 11.50
C LEU A 318 24.53 17.94 10.01
N GLN A 319 24.42 19.10 9.37
CA GLN A 319 24.91 19.25 8.00
C GLN A 319 26.45 19.14 7.91
N ILE A 320 27.18 19.69 8.87
CA ILE A 320 28.66 19.51 8.94
C ILE A 320 28.97 18.01 9.20
N PHE A 321 28.22 17.34 10.03
CA PHE A 321 28.34 15.90 10.25
C PHE A 321 28.15 15.13 8.93
N ASP A 322 27.09 15.43 8.17
CA ASP A 322 26.79 14.80 6.88
C ASP A 322 27.92 15.03 5.86
N ASP A 323 28.39 16.29 5.76
CA ASP A 323 29.47 16.68 4.84
C ASP A 323 30.83 16.00 5.17
N ASN A 324 31.08 15.70 6.45
CA ASN A 324 32.31 15.07 6.92
C ASN A 324 32.14 13.56 7.21
N HIS A 325 30.96 13.05 7.03
CA HIS A 325 30.66 11.67 7.32
C HIS A 325 31.34 10.72 6.34
N VAL A 326 32.12 9.80 6.87
CA VAL A 326 32.94 8.87 6.06
C VAL A 326 32.09 7.72 5.49
N PHE A 327 30.87 7.59 5.99
CA PHE A 327 29.96 6.56 5.54
C PHE A 327 29.53 6.79 4.08
N ASP A 328 29.81 5.82 3.23
CA ASP A 328 29.51 5.92 1.80
C ASP A 328 28.08 5.48 1.50
N ASN A 329 27.20 6.46 1.32
CA ASN A 329 25.80 6.25 0.89
C ASN A 329 25.65 6.11 -0.64
N SER A 330 26.72 5.95 -1.38
CA SER A 330 26.70 6.00 -2.85
C SER A 330 25.82 4.92 -3.49
N PHE A 331 25.50 3.86 -2.76
CA PHE A 331 24.67 2.75 -3.23
C PHE A 331 23.18 2.94 -2.99
N ASP A 332 22.80 3.78 -2.03
CA ASP A 332 21.40 4.09 -1.76
C ASP A 332 21.23 5.57 -1.39
N SER A 333 20.84 6.36 -2.39
CA SER A 333 20.51 7.78 -2.19
C SER A 333 19.30 8.00 -1.26
N GLU A 334 18.60 6.94 -0.89
CA GLU A 334 17.43 7.01 -0.03
C GLU A 334 17.76 6.82 1.45
N VAL A 335 18.85 6.13 1.78
CA VAL A 335 19.36 6.01 3.15
C VAL A 335 20.21 7.23 3.47
N GLN A 336 19.86 7.95 4.53
CA GLN A 336 20.51 9.20 4.93
C GLN A 336 21.31 8.99 6.21
N SER A 337 22.37 9.78 6.40
CA SER A 337 23.15 9.80 7.64
C SER A 337 22.35 10.35 8.82
N TRP A 338 21.40 11.25 8.58
CA TRP A 338 20.49 11.78 9.58
C TRP A 338 19.10 12.08 9.04
N TYR A 339 18.12 12.05 9.93
CA TYR A 339 16.70 12.32 9.64
C TYR A 339 16.17 13.37 10.59
N SER A 340 15.45 14.36 10.04
CA SER A 340 14.77 15.40 10.81
C SER A 340 13.27 15.09 10.91
N LYS A 341 12.76 15.04 12.12
CA LYS A 341 11.33 14.91 12.41
C LYS A 341 10.48 15.94 11.65
N THR A 342 10.91 17.21 11.68
CA THR A 342 10.17 18.30 11.04
C THR A 342 10.08 18.10 9.53
N THR A 343 11.21 17.79 8.90
CA THR A 343 11.27 17.55 7.44
C THR A 343 10.42 16.35 7.04
N LEU A 344 10.50 15.24 7.78
CA LEU A 344 9.71 14.04 7.50
C LEU A 344 8.22 14.27 7.69
N ILE A 345 7.81 15.00 8.73
CA ILE A 345 6.41 15.37 8.96
C ILE A 345 5.88 16.24 7.80
N ASP A 346 6.64 17.24 7.37
CA ASP A 346 6.23 18.11 6.26
C ASP A 346 6.14 17.33 4.94
N GLN A 347 7.07 16.42 4.71
CA GLN A 347 7.04 15.51 3.56
C GLN A 347 5.78 14.62 3.60
N ILE A 348 5.52 13.94 4.71
CA ILE A 348 4.34 13.09 4.88
C ILE A 348 3.04 13.89 4.66
N LYS A 349 2.94 15.09 5.25
CA LYS A 349 1.76 15.96 5.08
C LYS A 349 1.58 16.40 3.63
N SER A 350 2.67 16.74 2.95
CA SER A 350 2.65 17.13 1.54
C SER A 350 2.24 15.99 0.64
N GLU A 351 2.82 14.81 0.82
CA GLU A 351 2.47 13.60 0.07
C GLU A 351 1.02 13.19 0.30
N ARG A 352 0.56 13.21 1.55
CA ARG A 352 -0.83 12.94 1.92
C ARG A 352 -1.79 13.88 1.20
N PHE A 353 -1.50 15.18 1.22
CA PHE A 353 -2.30 16.16 0.50
C PHE A 353 -2.34 15.90 -1.01
N MET A 354 -1.17 15.68 -1.62
CA MET A 354 -1.06 15.39 -3.05
C MET A 354 -1.83 14.12 -3.44
N ASN A 355 -1.70 13.05 -2.68
CA ASN A 355 -2.37 11.79 -2.93
C ASN A 355 -3.90 11.92 -2.83
N ILE A 356 -4.40 12.65 -1.83
CA ILE A 356 -5.83 12.92 -1.70
C ILE A 356 -6.31 13.78 -2.88
N ALA A 357 -5.59 14.85 -3.23
CA ALA A 357 -5.97 15.75 -4.32
C ALA A 357 -6.03 15.04 -5.68
N VAL A 358 -4.99 14.26 -6.02
CA VAL A 358 -4.94 13.46 -7.25
C VAL A 358 -6.05 12.42 -7.28
N SER A 359 -6.28 11.71 -6.18
CA SER A 359 -7.33 10.70 -6.08
C SER A 359 -8.71 11.32 -6.24
N MET A 360 -8.98 12.46 -5.62
CA MET A 360 -10.24 13.21 -5.77
C MET A 360 -10.46 13.65 -7.22
N PHE A 361 -9.40 14.14 -7.88
CA PHE A 361 -9.47 14.55 -9.29
C PHE A 361 -9.81 13.37 -10.21
N ILE A 362 -9.13 12.22 -10.02
CA ILE A 362 -9.41 10.98 -10.78
C ILE A 362 -10.86 10.55 -10.55
N MET A 363 -11.34 10.60 -9.30
CA MET A 363 -12.72 10.21 -8.99
C MET A 363 -13.73 11.08 -9.74
N ILE A 364 -13.56 12.40 -9.71
CA ILE A 364 -14.48 13.35 -10.35
C ILE A 364 -14.53 13.06 -11.86
N ILE A 365 -13.37 12.90 -12.50
CA ILE A 365 -13.30 12.56 -13.93
C ILE A 365 -14.03 11.25 -14.22
N MET A 366 -13.73 10.19 -13.45
CA MET A 366 -14.31 8.88 -13.70
C MET A 366 -15.82 8.85 -13.43
N ALA A 367 -16.31 9.59 -12.43
CA ALA A 367 -17.74 9.74 -12.19
C ALA A 367 -18.43 10.43 -13.37
N ILE A 368 -17.85 11.52 -13.89
CA ILE A 368 -18.35 12.19 -15.09
C ILE A 368 -18.35 11.24 -16.30
N VAL A 369 -17.26 10.49 -16.52
CA VAL A 369 -17.17 9.52 -17.60
C VAL A 369 -18.24 8.42 -17.48
N SER A 370 -18.50 7.91 -16.26
CA SER A 370 -19.56 6.95 -15.98
C SER A 370 -20.93 7.47 -16.40
N LEU A 371 -21.26 8.69 -16.01
CA LEU A 371 -22.54 9.34 -16.37
C LEU A 371 -22.65 9.64 -17.87
N ILE A 372 -21.56 10.08 -18.50
CA ILE A 372 -21.54 10.33 -19.97
C ILE A 372 -21.76 9.02 -20.74
N LEU A 373 -21.11 7.94 -20.34
CA LEU A 373 -21.28 6.64 -20.97
C LEU A 373 -22.72 6.11 -20.81
N LEU A 374 -23.29 6.29 -19.61
CA LEU A 374 -24.70 5.92 -19.40
C LEU A 374 -25.63 6.78 -20.25
N TYR A 375 -25.39 8.09 -20.35
CA TYR A 375 -26.12 8.99 -21.24
C TYR A 375 -26.01 8.56 -22.70
N MET A 376 -24.81 8.31 -23.22
CA MET A 376 -24.59 7.88 -24.60
C MET A 376 -25.27 6.56 -24.92
N LYS A 377 -25.21 5.58 -24.00
CA LYS A 377 -25.92 4.31 -24.12
C LYS A 377 -27.42 4.54 -24.26
N VAL A 378 -28.02 5.38 -23.44
CA VAL A 378 -29.45 5.65 -23.47
C VAL A 378 -29.84 6.44 -24.70
N GLU A 379 -29.03 7.43 -25.10
CA GLU A 379 -29.27 8.22 -26.30
C GLU A 379 -29.23 7.37 -27.56
N SER A 380 -28.30 6.42 -27.67
CA SER A 380 -28.22 5.50 -28.81
C SER A 380 -29.44 4.57 -28.94
N GLU A 381 -30.21 4.39 -27.87
CA GLU A 381 -31.41 3.55 -27.86
C GLU A 381 -32.71 4.39 -27.79
N MET A 382 -32.60 5.70 -27.88
CA MET A 382 -33.75 6.60 -27.64
C MET A 382 -34.91 6.36 -28.59
N ASP A 383 -34.63 6.15 -29.88
CA ASP A 383 -35.68 5.91 -30.88
C ASP A 383 -36.39 4.55 -30.68
N GLU A 384 -35.65 3.54 -30.24
CA GLU A 384 -36.24 2.25 -29.87
C GLU A 384 -37.10 2.37 -28.62
N LYS A 385 -36.64 3.14 -27.62
CA LYS A 385 -37.41 3.42 -26.40
C LYS A 385 -38.70 4.20 -26.69
N LYS A 386 -38.66 5.17 -27.60
CA LYS A 386 -39.86 5.91 -28.02
C LYS A 386 -40.89 4.97 -28.64
N ARG A 387 -40.45 4.18 -29.64
CA ARG A 387 -41.34 3.17 -30.29
C ARG A 387 -41.92 2.17 -29.27
N GLN A 388 -41.14 1.73 -28.30
CA GLN A 388 -41.60 0.84 -27.25
C GLN A 388 -42.68 1.53 -26.39
N GLN A 389 -42.48 2.80 -26.03
CA GLN A 389 -43.45 3.55 -25.24
C GLN A 389 -44.77 3.78 -25.99
N GLU A 390 -44.71 4.11 -27.28
CA GLU A 390 -45.86 4.23 -28.16
C GLU A 390 -46.64 2.90 -28.26
N PHE A 391 -45.94 1.81 -28.45
CA PHE A 391 -46.54 0.47 -28.49
C PHE A 391 -47.27 0.12 -27.16
N LEU A 392 -46.63 0.41 -26.02
CA LEU A 392 -47.19 0.15 -24.70
C LEU A 392 -48.43 1.05 -24.44
N GLU A 393 -48.44 2.26 -24.99
CA GLU A 393 -49.59 3.16 -24.96
C GLU A 393 -50.76 2.64 -25.76
N CYS A 394 -50.50 2.18 -26.97
CA CYS A 394 -51.50 1.56 -27.82
C CYS A 394 -52.11 0.29 -27.16
N MET A 395 -51.34 -0.42 -26.31
CA MET A 395 -51.83 -1.52 -25.50
C MET A 395 -52.61 -1.10 -24.24
N GLY A 396 -52.85 0.21 -24.03
CA GLY A 396 -53.61 0.74 -22.90
C GLY A 396 -52.82 0.80 -21.58
N MET A 397 -51.49 0.69 -21.61
CA MET A 397 -50.68 0.78 -20.38
C MET A 397 -50.65 2.21 -19.85
N ARG A 398 -50.84 2.38 -18.53
CA ARG A 398 -50.82 3.70 -17.88
C ARG A 398 -49.44 4.38 -17.96
N LYS A 399 -49.43 5.69 -18.13
CA LYS A 399 -48.18 6.49 -18.18
C LYS A 399 -47.21 6.15 -17.04
N ARG A 400 -47.70 6.05 -15.80
CA ARG A 400 -46.87 5.69 -14.63
C ARG A 400 -46.18 4.33 -14.77
N GLU A 401 -46.84 3.36 -15.32
CA GLU A 401 -46.29 2.00 -15.51
C GLU A 401 -45.24 1.98 -16.62
N ARG A 402 -45.50 2.72 -17.72
CA ARG A 402 -44.54 2.88 -18.82
C ARG A 402 -43.25 3.54 -18.36
N LEU A 403 -43.31 4.65 -17.59
CA LEU A 403 -42.16 5.32 -17.03
C LEU A 403 -41.40 4.45 -16.02
N GLN A 404 -42.11 3.58 -15.27
CA GLN A 404 -41.45 2.67 -14.34
C GLN A 404 -40.59 1.62 -15.05
N ILE A 405 -40.88 1.29 -16.31
CA ILE A 405 -40.05 0.40 -17.12
C ILE A 405 -38.69 1.07 -17.40
N ILE A 406 -38.70 2.33 -17.84
CA ILE A 406 -37.47 3.11 -18.10
C ILE A 406 -36.64 3.22 -16.82
N LYS A 407 -37.28 3.61 -15.70
CA LYS A 407 -36.59 3.71 -14.40
C LYS A 407 -35.97 2.39 -13.95
N SER A 408 -36.67 1.29 -14.12
CA SER A 408 -36.19 -0.06 -13.76
C SER A 408 -34.99 -0.47 -14.60
N GLU A 409 -34.98 -0.11 -15.87
CA GLU A 409 -33.85 -0.41 -16.77
C GLU A 409 -32.63 0.41 -16.42
N LEU A 410 -32.76 1.72 -16.26
CA LEU A 410 -31.67 2.59 -15.85
C LEU A 410 -31.09 2.19 -14.50
N GLY A 411 -31.97 1.92 -13.53
CA GLY A 411 -31.57 1.43 -12.20
C GLY A 411 -30.80 0.13 -12.27
N PHE A 412 -31.12 -0.77 -13.21
CA PHE A 412 -30.37 -2.00 -13.38
C PHE A 412 -28.93 -1.77 -13.87
N TYR A 413 -28.75 -0.90 -14.87
CA TYR A 413 -27.42 -0.54 -15.37
C TYR A 413 -26.55 0.19 -14.33
N PHE A 414 -27.18 0.82 -13.35
CA PHE A 414 -26.51 1.50 -12.26
C PHE A 414 -26.18 0.57 -11.07
N TRP A 415 -27.24 -0.08 -10.51
CA TRP A 415 -27.08 -0.80 -9.25
C TRP A 415 -26.32 -2.12 -9.37
N VAL A 416 -26.40 -2.81 -10.49
CA VAL A 416 -25.71 -4.09 -10.67
C VAL A 416 -24.20 -3.89 -10.73
N PRO A 417 -23.66 -3.00 -11.59
CA PRO A 417 -22.23 -2.69 -11.59
C PRO A 417 -21.73 -2.18 -10.25
N MET A 418 -22.45 -1.26 -9.62
CA MET A 418 -22.09 -0.68 -8.33
C MET A 418 -21.95 -1.76 -7.24
N THR A 419 -22.95 -2.64 -7.12
CA THR A 419 -22.94 -3.72 -6.12
C THR A 419 -21.77 -4.69 -6.35
N ILE A 420 -21.52 -5.09 -7.60
CA ILE A 420 -20.43 -6.00 -7.93
C ILE A 420 -19.10 -5.33 -7.61
N SER A 421 -18.93 -4.04 -7.90
CA SER A 421 -17.72 -3.28 -7.63
C SER A 421 -17.44 -3.16 -6.13
N ILE A 422 -18.44 -2.80 -5.34
CA ILE A 422 -18.31 -2.72 -3.87
C ILE A 422 -17.90 -4.07 -3.28
N ILE A 423 -18.57 -5.17 -3.69
CA ILE A 423 -18.22 -6.51 -3.22
C ILE A 423 -16.79 -6.87 -3.60
N SER A 424 -16.36 -6.55 -4.83
CA SER A 424 -15.00 -6.83 -5.30
C SER A 424 -13.95 -6.11 -4.46
N ILE A 425 -14.19 -4.84 -4.12
CA ILE A 425 -13.28 -4.04 -3.28
C ILE A 425 -13.25 -4.56 -1.84
N ILE A 426 -14.39 -4.92 -1.26
CA ILE A 426 -14.43 -5.53 0.08
C ILE A 426 -13.60 -6.81 0.14
N VAL A 427 -13.69 -7.66 -0.88
CA VAL A 427 -12.90 -8.90 -0.96
C VAL A 427 -11.41 -8.58 -1.09
N PHE A 428 -11.05 -7.62 -1.94
CA PHE A 428 -9.66 -7.16 -2.09
C PHE A 428 -9.11 -6.64 -0.76
N THR A 429 -9.83 -5.73 -0.12
CA THR A 429 -9.43 -5.14 1.16
C THR A 429 -9.24 -6.20 2.26
N ALA A 430 -10.16 -7.16 2.37
CA ALA A 430 -10.05 -8.24 3.35
C ALA A 430 -8.81 -9.13 3.14
N ILE A 431 -8.41 -9.36 1.89
CA ILE A 431 -7.18 -10.09 1.56
C ILE A 431 -5.96 -9.23 1.92
N THR A 432 -5.96 -7.95 1.59
CA THR A 432 -4.87 -7.02 1.91
C THR A 432 -4.63 -6.93 3.41
N TRP A 433 -5.68 -6.81 4.23
CA TRP A 433 -5.53 -6.78 5.68
C TRP A 433 -4.81 -8.01 6.24
N LYS A 434 -5.16 -9.19 5.73
CA LYS A 434 -4.51 -10.43 6.15
C LYS A 434 -3.03 -10.47 5.78
N LEU A 435 -2.69 -9.95 4.60
CA LEU A 435 -1.31 -9.96 4.09
C LEU A 435 -0.44 -8.92 4.77
N ARG A 436 -1.03 -7.80 5.18
CA ARG A 436 -0.35 -6.65 5.81
C ARG A 436 -0.38 -6.69 7.33
N LEU A 437 -0.76 -7.80 7.95
CA LEU A 437 -0.77 -8.01 9.38
C LEU A 437 -1.58 -6.94 10.17
N PHE A 438 -2.64 -6.40 9.57
CA PHE A 438 -3.50 -5.42 10.24
C PHE A 438 -4.09 -5.97 11.54
N SER A 439 -4.02 -5.17 12.59
CA SER A 439 -4.69 -5.46 13.86
C SER A 439 -6.22 -5.33 13.74
N GLN A 440 -6.96 -5.82 14.72
CA GLN A 440 -8.42 -5.66 14.74
C GLN A 440 -8.83 -4.18 14.80
N THR A 441 -8.09 -3.36 15.52
CA THR A 441 -8.32 -1.91 15.62
C THR A 441 -8.14 -1.22 14.28
N ASP A 442 -7.08 -1.58 13.55
CA ASP A 442 -6.79 -1.05 12.20
C ASP A 442 -7.88 -1.44 11.20
N CYS A 443 -8.30 -2.71 11.21
CA CYS A 443 -9.40 -3.19 10.38
C CYS A 443 -10.71 -2.43 10.63
N ILE A 444 -11.00 -2.11 11.89
CA ILE A 444 -12.20 -1.35 12.26
C ILE A 444 -12.09 0.10 11.78
N ALA A 445 -10.94 0.76 11.98
CA ALA A 445 -10.70 2.12 11.52
C ALA A 445 -10.83 2.21 10.00
N TYR A 446 -10.15 1.33 9.28
CA TYR A 446 -10.23 1.22 7.83
C TYR A 446 -11.66 0.99 7.33
N SER A 447 -12.39 0.06 7.95
CA SER A 447 -13.78 -0.24 7.57
C SER A 447 -14.70 0.95 7.73
N LYS A 448 -14.54 1.75 8.79
CA LYS A 448 -15.34 2.96 9.01
C LYS A 448 -15.15 3.97 7.87
N VAL A 449 -13.88 4.28 7.55
CA VAL A 449 -13.55 5.24 6.50
C VAL A 449 -14.01 4.72 5.14
N LEU A 450 -13.74 3.46 4.82
CA LEU A 450 -14.15 2.84 3.57
C LEU A 450 -15.68 2.85 3.39
N THR A 451 -16.44 2.61 4.46
CA THR A 451 -17.90 2.66 4.44
C THR A 451 -18.40 4.08 4.12
N ILE A 452 -17.80 5.09 4.73
CA ILE A 452 -18.15 6.50 4.45
C ILE A 452 -17.86 6.84 2.98
N ILE A 453 -16.72 6.43 2.45
CA ILE A 453 -16.35 6.62 1.05
C ILE A 453 -17.37 5.96 0.13
N PHE A 454 -17.74 4.70 0.39
CA PHE A 454 -18.76 4.01 -0.42
C PHE A 454 -20.11 4.72 -0.39
N LEU A 455 -20.53 5.23 0.76
CA LEU A 455 -21.79 5.96 0.90
C LEU A 455 -21.76 7.28 0.10
N ILE A 456 -20.68 8.06 0.23
CA ILE A 456 -20.52 9.33 -0.49
C ILE A 456 -20.51 9.07 -2.00
N TYR A 457 -19.67 8.14 -2.47
CA TYR A 457 -19.59 7.82 -3.89
C TYR A 457 -20.92 7.34 -4.45
N THR A 458 -21.59 6.41 -3.76
CA THR A 458 -22.92 5.92 -4.18
C THR A 458 -23.95 7.01 -4.20
N ALA A 459 -23.92 7.96 -3.26
CA ALA A 459 -24.84 9.10 -3.22
C ALA A 459 -24.62 10.05 -4.41
N VAL A 460 -23.37 10.40 -4.71
CA VAL A 460 -23.01 11.27 -5.84
C VAL A 460 -23.46 10.65 -7.16
N GLU A 461 -23.11 9.40 -7.42
CA GLU A 461 -23.50 8.68 -8.62
C GLU A 461 -25.02 8.50 -8.73
N SER A 462 -25.73 8.26 -7.61
CA SER A 462 -27.18 8.15 -7.57
C SER A 462 -27.87 9.48 -7.92
N LEU A 463 -27.30 10.62 -7.49
CA LEU A 463 -27.79 11.95 -7.87
C LEU A 463 -27.63 12.15 -9.39
N GLY A 464 -26.47 11.84 -9.94
CA GLY A 464 -26.20 11.91 -11.38
C GLY A 464 -27.19 11.03 -12.18
N MET A 465 -27.42 9.82 -11.72
CA MET A 465 -28.38 8.89 -12.33
C MET A 465 -29.81 9.45 -12.30
N LYS A 466 -30.23 10.06 -11.19
CA LYS A 466 -31.55 10.71 -11.11
C LYS A 466 -31.70 11.91 -12.04
N CYS A 467 -30.66 12.72 -12.20
CA CYS A 467 -30.66 13.81 -13.17
C CYS A 467 -30.82 13.29 -14.60
N LEU A 468 -30.10 12.22 -14.94
CA LEU A 468 -30.21 11.56 -16.23
C LEU A 468 -31.62 10.94 -16.45
N GLU A 469 -32.17 10.27 -15.44
CA GLU A 469 -33.54 9.74 -15.46
C GLU A 469 -34.56 10.84 -15.78
N TYR A 470 -34.46 11.98 -15.09
CA TYR A 470 -35.35 13.13 -15.34
C TYR A 470 -35.23 13.65 -16.78
N TYR A 471 -34.00 13.81 -17.26
CA TYR A 471 -33.72 14.26 -18.65
C TYR A 471 -34.36 13.32 -19.69
N ILE A 472 -34.17 12.00 -19.52
CA ILE A 472 -34.69 10.99 -20.44
C ILE A 472 -36.21 11.00 -20.47
N ILE A 473 -36.82 11.02 -19.28
CA ILE A 473 -38.30 11.05 -19.17
C ILE A 473 -38.84 12.27 -19.90
N ARG A 474 -38.25 13.46 -19.67
CA ARG A 474 -38.67 14.68 -20.36
C ARG A 474 -38.53 14.60 -21.88
N LYS A 475 -37.46 14.01 -22.37
CA LYS A 475 -37.20 13.84 -23.82
C LYS A 475 -38.15 12.84 -24.48
N VAL A 476 -38.51 11.77 -23.79
CA VAL A 476 -39.51 10.80 -24.25
C VAL A 476 -40.91 11.41 -24.25
N GLU A 477 -41.27 12.20 -23.24
CA GLU A 477 -42.58 12.86 -23.15
C GLU A 477 -42.73 14.05 -24.11
N GLY A 478 -41.69 14.88 -24.27
CA GLY A 478 -41.71 16.06 -25.12
C GLY A 478 -41.86 15.75 -26.63
N SER A 479 -41.55 14.53 -27.03
CA SER A 479 -41.78 14.04 -28.40
C SER A 479 -43.28 13.81 -28.71
N HIS A 480 -44.12 13.59 -27.68
CA HIS A 480 -45.56 13.40 -27.87
C HIS A 480 -46.34 14.75 -28.00
N GLY A 481 -45.74 15.85 -27.58
CA GLY A 481 -46.40 17.17 -27.69
C GLY A 481 -46.34 17.85 -29.07
N ASN A 482 -45.47 17.35 -29.97
CA ASN A 482 -45.29 17.96 -31.29
C ASN A 482 -45.98 17.22 -32.46
N ASN A 483 -46.75 16.18 -32.15
CA ASN A 483 -47.49 15.40 -33.15
C ASN A 483 -49.03 15.57 -33.08
N HIS A 484 -49.51 16.67 -32.48
CA HIS A 484 -50.90 17.09 -32.53
C HIS A 484 -51.06 18.45 -33.16
#